data_f9f401dea0ff4d7f8c739d29dc849354
#
_entry.id   f9f401dea0ff4d7f8c739d29dc849354
#
_cell.length_a   1.000
_cell.length_b   1.000
_cell.length_c   1.000
_cell.angle_alpha   90.00
_cell.angle_beta   90.00
_cell.angle_gamma   90.00
#
_symmetry.space_group_name_H-M   'P 1'
#
loop_
_entity.id
_entity.type
_entity.pdbx_description
1 polymer ?
#
loop_
_entity_poly.entity_id
_entity_poly.type
_entity_poly.pdbx_seq_one_letter_code
_entity_poly.pdbx_strand_id
1 'polypeptide(L)'
;MGDMSNLLHNATVDTLLERRSIRKFKSKPLGDDVIETLETVAQHAASSQFLNDWSAIRVTDPAAKKRLAEIGGQPYIATAPLLYVFVLDEHRNAAIASTKGVDTTSDTFTLNGSYRYSQAQNDAVLALHA
;
A
#
# COMPACT_ATOMS: atom_id res chain seq x y z
N MET A 1 -28.86 2.35 -10.37
CA MET A 1 -28.40 1.40 -9.33
C MET A 1 -29.03 0.06 -9.71
N GLY A 2 -28.22 -0.90 -10.17
CA GLY A 2 -28.72 -2.20 -10.66
C GLY A 2 -29.34 -3.01 -9.52
N ASP A 3 -30.28 -3.89 -9.87
CA ASP A 3 -30.87 -4.85 -8.94
C ASP A 3 -29.79 -5.83 -8.45
N MET A 4 -29.47 -5.80 -7.16
CA MET A 4 -28.45 -6.65 -6.52
C MET A 4 -28.99 -8.02 -6.09
N SER A 5 -30.28 -8.30 -6.32
CA SER A 5 -30.95 -9.52 -5.83
C SER A 5 -30.46 -10.84 -6.48
N ASN A 6 -29.74 -10.75 -7.61
CA ASN A 6 -29.26 -11.90 -8.37
C ASN A 6 -27.72 -12.10 -8.27
N LEU A 7 -27.04 -11.41 -7.36
CA LEU A 7 -25.61 -11.61 -7.18
C LEU A 7 -25.32 -12.91 -6.43
N LEU A 8 -24.25 -13.58 -6.85
CA LEU A 8 -23.72 -14.69 -6.07
C LEU A 8 -23.06 -14.14 -4.80
N HIS A 9 -23.35 -14.77 -3.67
CA HIS A 9 -22.85 -14.38 -2.36
C HIS A 9 -21.89 -15.43 -1.79
N ASN A 10 -20.77 -14.97 -1.28
CA ASN A 10 -19.84 -15.70 -0.42
C ASN A 10 -19.09 -14.66 0.44
N ALA A 11 -18.35 -15.11 1.46
CA ALA A 11 -17.67 -14.23 2.39
C ALA A 11 -16.77 -13.18 1.71
N THR A 12 -16.08 -13.55 0.63
CA THR A 12 -15.21 -12.64 -0.13
C THR A 12 -16.03 -11.59 -0.89
N VAL A 13 -17.06 -12.02 -1.60
CA VAL A 13 -17.94 -11.12 -2.36
C VAL A 13 -18.63 -10.14 -1.41
N ASP A 14 -19.15 -10.63 -0.30
CA ASP A 14 -19.86 -9.83 0.68
C ASP A 14 -18.91 -8.78 1.32
N THR A 15 -17.68 -9.16 1.66
CA THR A 15 -16.65 -8.22 2.15
C THR A 15 -16.39 -7.10 1.14
N LEU A 16 -16.25 -7.41 -0.13
CA LEU A 16 -16.02 -6.42 -1.19
C LEU A 16 -17.22 -5.49 -1.39
N LEU A 17 -18.45 -6.05 -1.38
CA LEU A 17 -19.67 -5.28 -1.55
C LEU A 17 -19.98 -4.38 -0.35
N GLU A 18 -19.63 -4.82 0.87
CA GLU A 18 -19.84 -4.07 2.10
C GLU A 18 -18.75 -3.03 2.38
N ARG A 19 -17.65 -3.04 1.63
CA ARG A 19 -16.54 -2.11 1.80
C ARG A 19 -17.00 -0.65 1.79
N ARG A 20 -16.56 0.11 2.77
CA ARG A 20 -16.85 1.54 2.92
C ARG A 20 -15.60 2.32 3.30
N SER A 21 -15.54 3.58 2.89
CA SER A 21 -14.52 4.51 3.37
C SER A 21 -14.82 4.93 4.81
N ILE A 22 -14.01 4.48 5.75
CA ILE A 22 -14.13 4.81 7.17
C ILE A 22 -13.22 6.00 7.48
N ARG A 23 -13.78 7.05 8.07
CA ARG A 23 -13.06 8.29 8.43
C ARG A 23 -13.22 8.68 9.91
N LYS A 24 -13.85 7.82 10.68
CA LYS A 24 -14.00 7.98 12.13
C LYS A 24 -13.56 6.69 12.81
N PHE A 25 -12.50 6.78 13.59
CA PHE A 25 -11.88 5.64 14.24
C PHE A 25 -12.21 5.63 15.75
N LYS A 26 -12.23 4.44 16.32
CA LYS A 26 -12.22 4.27 17.78
C LYS A 26 -10.83 4.60 18.30
N SER A 27 -10.73 5.12 19.51
CA SER A 27 -9.45 5.41 20.18
C SER A 27 -8.73 4.16 20.73
N LYS A 28 -9.20 2.98 20.33
CA LYS A 28 -8.61 1.69 20.74
C LYS A 28 -7.43 1.35 19.84
N PRO A 29 -6.24 1.05 20.37
CA PRO A 29 -5.14 0.54 19.58
C PRO A 29 -5.49 -0.83 18.98
N LEU A 30 -4.87 -1.16 17.85
CA LEU A 30 -4.95 -2.50 17.28
C LEU A 30 -3.97 -3.43 18.00
N GLY A 31 -4.34 -4.71 18.11
CA GLY A 31 -3.43 -5.75 18.58
C GLY A 31 -2.32 -6.03 17.55
N ASP A 32 -1.19 -6.53 18.03
CA ASP A 32 -0.05 -6.84 17.16
C ASP A 32 -0.39 -7.94 16.16
N ASP A 33 -1.22 -8.90 16.54
CA ASP A 33 -1.75 -9.97 15.67
C ASP A 33 -2.54 -9.42 14.47
N VAL A 34 -3.34 -8.38 14.69
CA VAL A 34 -4.08 -7.71 13.61
C VAL A 34 -3.12 -6.99 12.67
N ILE A 35 -2.14 -6.28 13.23
CA ILE A 35 -1.14 -5.54 12.45
C ILE A 35 -0.31 -6.50 11.60
N GLU A 36 0.20 -7.58 12.19
CA GLU A 36 0.96 -8.61 11.50
C GLU A 36 0.15 -9.27 10.38
N THR A 37 -1.13 -9.53 10.63
CA THR A 37 -2.04 -10.07 9.61
C THR A 37 -2.16 -9.12 8.43
N LEU A 38 -2.41 -7.83 8.67
CA LEU A 38 -2.53 -6.83 7.60
C LEU A 38 -1.23 -6.69 6.79
N GLU A 39 -0.08 -6.64 7.48
CA GLU A 39 1.22 -6.55 6.83
C GLU A 39 1.51 -7.80 5.98
N THR A 40 1.18 -8.99 6.49
CA THR A 40 1.34 -10.26 5.76
C THR A 40 0.45 -10.29 4.52
N VAL A 41 -0.82 -9.90 4.63
CA VAL A 41 -1.75 -9.86 3.50
C VAL A 41 -1.26 -8.89 2.43
N ALA A 42 -0.81 -7.70 2.81
CA ALA A 42 -0.24 -6.73 1.87
C ALA A 42 0.99 -7.29 1.12
N GLN A 43 1.85 -8.04 1.81
CA GLN A 43 3.03 -8.69 1.20
C GLN A 43 2.67 -9.83 0.23
N HIS A 44 1.46 -10.39 0.34
CA HIS A 44 0.97 -11.43 -0.57
C HIS A 44 0.25 -10.87 -1.80
N ALA A 45 0.16 -9.55 -1.94
CA ALA A 45 -0.38 -8.93 -3.13
C ALA A 45 0.45 -9.30 -4.37
N ALA A 46 -0.21 -9.38 -5.52
CA ALA A 46 0.49 -9.65 -6.77
C ALA A 46 1.47 -8.54 -7.11
N SER A 47 2.65 -8.91 -7.58
CA SER A 47 3.68 -7.98 -8.04
C SER A 47 4.17 -8.37 -9.43
N SER A 48 4.28 -7.40 -10.33
CA SER A 48 4.79 -7.63 -11.68
C SER A 48 6.24 -8.07 -11.62
N GLN A 49 6.56 -9.19 -12.28
CA GLN A 49 7.92 -9.77 -12.33
C GLN A 49 8.51 -10.04 -10.93
N PHE A 50 7.68 -10.09 -9.90
CA PHE A 50 8.10 -10.28 -8.52
C PHE A 50 9.07 -9.19 -7.99
N LEU A 51 8.98 -7.99 -8.55
CA LEU A 51 9.88 -6.89 -8.17
C LEU A 51 9.52 -6.25 -6.83
N ASN A 52 8.24 -6.28 -6.45
CA ASN A 52 7.74 -5.67 -5.22
C ASN A 52 8.22 -4.21 -5.09
N ASP A 53 8.00 -3.41 -6.14
CA ASP A 53 8.51 -2.05 -6.30
C ASP A 53 7.82 -1.04 -5.38
N TRP A 54 7.57 -1.43 -4.15
CA TRP A 54 6.93 -0.59 -3.13
C TRP A 54 7.51 -0.84 -1.75
N SER A 55 7.39 0.16 -0.90
CA SER A 55 7.68 0.09 0.53
C SER A 55 6.53 0.68 1.32
N ALA A 56 6.27 0.16 2.52
CA ALA A 56 5.28 0.71 3.44
C ALA A 56 5.97 1.23 4.70
N ILE A 57 5.72 2.49 5.03
CA ILE A 57 6.27 3.15 6.21
C ILE A 57 5.17 3.24 7.26
N ARG A 58 5.30 2.51 8.35
CA ARG A 58 4.40 2.62 9.50
C ARG A 58 4.70 3.89 10.27
N VAL A 59 3.73 4.82 10.29
CA VAL A 59 3.87 6.09 10.98
C VAL A 59 3.30 5.97 12.39
N THR A 60 4.17 5.96 13.39
CA THR A 60 3.81 5.82 14.81
C THR A 60 3.89 7.13 15.58
N ASP A 61 4.71 8.08 15.13
CA ASP A 61 4.86 9.38 15.78
C ASP A 61 3.61 10.25 15.64
N PRO A 62 2.99 10.70 16.75
CA PRO A 62 1.80 11.55 16.72
C PRO A 62 2.02 12.89 16.01
N ALA A 63 3.23 13.48 16.10
CA ALA A 63 3.54 14.73 15.44
C ALA A 63 3.59 14.55 13.91
N ALA A 64 4.19 13.46 13.43
CA ALA A 64 4.19 13.11 12.02
C ALA A 64 2.77 12.84 11.50
N LYS A 65 1.93 12.09 12.24
CA LYS A 65 0.52 11.88 11.88
C LYS A 65 -0.24 13.20 11.73
N LYS A 66 -0.08 14.12 12.70
CA LYS A 66 -0.70 15.42 12.65
C LYS A 66 -0.25 16.22 11.41
N ARG A 67 1.04 16.21 11.13
CA ARG A 67 1.59 16.90 9.95
C ARG A 67 1.05 16.32 8.64
N LEU A 68 0.95 15.01 8.54
CA LEU A 68 0.36 14.35 7.37
C LEU A 68 -1.14 14.68 7.23
N ALA A 69 -1.88 14.78 8.33
CA ALA A 69 -3.28 15.18 8.32
C ALA A 69 -3.46 16.61 7.81
N GLU A 70 -2.57 17.53 8.20
CA GLU A 70 -2.55 18.92 7.72
C GLU A 70 -2.24 18.99 6.21
N ILE A 71 -1.20 18.29 5.77
CA ILE A 71 -0.79 18.25 4.34
C ILE A 71 -1.92 17.67 3.47
N GLY A 72 -2.54 16.58 3.93
CA GLY A 72 -3.62 15.91 3.21
C GLY A 72 -4.99 16.59 3.35
N GLY A 73 -5.12 17.61 4.21
CA GLY A 73 -6.42 18.24 4.50
C GLY A 73 -7.43 17.27 5.11
N GLN A 74 -6.97 16.23 5.82
CA GLN A 74 -7.81 15.14 6.32
C GLN A 74 -7.57 14.87 7.82
N PRO A 75 -8.32 15.52 8.71
CA PRO A 75 -8.06 15.48 10.16
C PRO A 75 -8.06 14.07 10.77
N TYR A 76 -8.83 13.13 10.21
CA TYR A 76 -8.92 11.77 10.72
C TYR A 76 -7.59 10.98 10.62
N ILE A 77 -6.66 11.40 9.78
CA ILE A 77 -5.32 10.78 9.67
C ILE A 77 -4.58 10.89 11.01
N ALA A 78 -4.70 12.02 11.70
CA ALA A 78 -4.05 12.24 12.99
C ALA A 78 -4.53 11.27 14.08
N THR A 79 -5.77 10.77 13.98
CA THR A 79 -6.42 9.91 14.98
C THR A 79 -6.50 8.44 14.55
N ALA A 80 -6.05 8.10 13.35
CA ALA A 80 -6.05 6.72 12.86
C ALA A 80 -5.19 5.83 13.78
N PRO A 81 -5.72 4.68 14.26
CA PRO A 81 -4.95 3.80 15.15
C PRO A 81 -3.75 3.18 14.45
N LEU A 82 -3.83 3.00 13.14
CA LEU A 82 -2.76 2.51 12.29
C LEU A 82 -2.67 3.41 11.05
N LEU A 83 -1.47 3.81 10.69
CA LEU A 83 -1.20 4.63 9.51
C LEU A 83 0.03 4.12 8.78
N TYR A 84 -0.13 3.84 7.49
CA TYR A 84 0.96 3.54 6.57
C TYR A 84 1.03 4.59 5.47
N VAL A 85 2.25 4.92 5.07
CA VAL A 85 2.55 5.62 3.82
C VAL A 85 3.16 4.60 2.87
N PHE A 86 2.47 4.33 1.77
CA PHE A 86 2.99 3.50 0.69
C PHE A 86 3.85 4.35 -0.23
N VAL A 87 5.03 3.85 -0.54
CA VAL A 87 6.04 4.53 -1.35
C VAL A 87 6.38 3.66 -2.55
N LEU A 88 6.45 4.25 -3.72
CA LEU A 88 7.02 3.60 -4.90
C LEU A 88 8.53 3.51 -4.69
N ASP A 89 9.09 2.30 -4.69
CA ASP A 89 10.47 2.03 -4.26
C ASP A 89 11.25 1.26 -5.32
N GLU A 90 11.72 1.97 -6.32
CA GLU A 90 12.63 1.43 -7.34
C GLU A 90 14.09 1.38 -6.84
N HIS A 91 14.42 2.13 -5.80
CA HIS A 91 15.79 2.23 -5.29
C HIS A 91 16.32 0.88 -4.80
N ARG A 92 15.51 0.10 -4.09
CA ARG A 92 15.92 -1.21 -3.58
C ARG A 92 16.34 -2.14 -4.69
N ASN A 93 15.56 -2.25 -5.77
CA ASN A 93 15.86 -3.10 -6.91
C ASN A 93 17.07 -2.60 -7.69
N ALA A 94 17.21 -1.28 -7.85
CA ALA A 94 18.41 -0.69 -8.45
C ALA A 94 19.67 -0.98 -7.62
N ALA A 95 19.60 -0.86 -6.30
CA ALA A 95 20.70 -1.19 -5.40
C ALA A 95 21.10 -2.67 -5.51
N ILE A 96 20.12 -3.59 -5.54
CA ILE A 96 20.38 -5.02 -5.75
C ILE A 96 21.03 -5.27 -7.13
N ALA A 97 20.53 -4.66 -8.20
CA ALA A 97 21.08 -4.79 -9.53
C ALA A 97 22.54 -4.32 -9.60
N SER A 98 22.85 -3.18 -8.97
CA SER A 98 24.21 -2.66 -8.86
C SER A 98 25.15 -3.64 -8.17
N THR A 99 24.73 -4.31 -7.09
CA THR A 99 25.56 -5.35 -6.43
C THR A 99 25.84 -6.56 -7.32
N LYS A 100 25.04 -6.76 -8.37
CA LYS A 100 25.22 -7.80 -9.39
C LYS A 100 26.01 -7.34 -10.61
N GLY A 101 26.59 -6.13 -10.56
CA GLY A 101 27.39 -5.58 -11.65
C GLY A 101 26.60 -4.99 -12.81
N VAL A 102 25.29 -4.76 -12.62
CA VAL A 102 24.46 -4.10 -13.64
C VAL A 102 24.68 -2.59 -13.56
N ASP A 103 24.91 -1.95 -14.71
CA ASP A 103 24.97 -0.50 -14.80
C ASP A 103 23.57 0.11 -14.69
N THR A 104 23.25 0.60 -13.49
CA THR A 104 21.95 1.21 -13.19
C THR A 104 21.83 2.67 -13.63
N THR A 105 22.91 3.24 -14.21
CA THR A 105 22.91 4.61 -14.76
C THR A 105 22.65 4.63 -16.27
N SER A 106 22.70 3.48 -16.90
CA SER A 106 22.48 3.32 -18.35
C SER A 106 21.03 3.66 -18.73
N ASP A 107 20.86 4.30 -19.88
CA ASP A 107 19.53 4.54 -20.48
C ASP A 107 18.77 3.25 -20.81
N THR A 108 19.50 2.13 -20.88
CA THR A 108 18.89 0.80 -21.08
C THR A 108 18.44 0.13 -19.79
N PHE A 109 18.74 0.72 -18.64
CA PHE A 109 18.29 0.17 -17.35
C PHE A 109 16.79 0.38 -17.18
N THR A 110 16.05 -0.71 -17.28
CA THR A 110 14.58 -0.67 -17.43
C THR A 110 13.84 -0.12 -16.22
N LEU A 111 14.45 -0.11 -15.02
CA LEU A 111 13.81 0.45 -13.82
C LEU A 111 13.74 1.99 -13.84
N ASN A 112 14.47 2.67 -14.72
CA ASN A 112 14.42 4.13 -14.85
C ASN A 112 13.28 4.62 -15.75
N GLY A 113 12.55 3.71 -16.39
CA GLY A 113 11.51 4.06 -17.36
C GLY A 113 10.13 4.34 -16.73
N SER A 114 9.32 5.16 -17.40
CA SER A 114 7.94 5.47 -17.00
C SER A 114 7.06 4.23 -16.87
N TYR A 115 7.32 3.19 -17.62
CA TYR A 115 6.62 1.91 -17.51
C TYR A 115 6.80 1.30 -16.12
N ARG A 116 8.02 1.33 -15.57
CA ARG A 116 8.30 0.83 -14.21
C ARG A 116 7.63 1.65 -13.13
N TYR A 117 7.63 2.96 -13.28
CA TYR A 117 6.85 3.82 -12.39
C TYR A 117 5.37 3.40 -12.33
N SER A 118 4.76 3.14 -13.48
CA SER A 118 3.37 2.68 -13.53
C SER A 118 3.18 1.30 -12.90
N GLN A 119 4.15 0.39 -13.06
CA GLN A 119 4.11 -0.92 -12.40
C GLN A 119 4.24 -0.80 -10.88
N ALA A 120 5.22 -0.04 -10.39
CA ALA A 120 5.40 0.20 -8.96
C ALA A 120 4.15 0.83 -8.32
N GLN A 121 3.49 1.75 -9.05
CA GLN A 121 2.22 2.32 -8.62
C GLN A 121 1.13 1.24 -8.51
N ASN A 122 1.01 0.37 -9.49
CA ASN A 122 0.02 -0.71 -9.47
C ASN A 122 0.29 -1.70 -8.33
N ASP A 123 1.55 -2.08 -8.13
CA ASP A 123 1.95 -3.00 -7.06
C ASP A 123 1.65 -2.40 -5.67
N ALA A 124 1.97 -1.12 -5.46
CA ALA A 124 1.65 -0.41 -4.23
C ALA A 124 0.14 -0.31 -3.98
N VAL A 125 -0.66 -0.06 -5.02
CA VAL A 125 -2.12 -0.01 -4.93
C VAL A 125 -2.71 -1.38 -4.62
N LEU A 126 -2.21 -2.44 -5.23
CA LEU A 126 -2.64 -3.81 -4.94
C LEU A 126 -2.36 -4.18 -3.47
N ALA A 127 -1.15 -3.88 -2.98
CA ALA A 127 -0.79 -4.12 -1.59
C ALA A 127 -1.64 -3.29 -0.60
N LEU A 128 -2.00 -2.06 -0.97
CA LEU A 128 -2.88 -1.20 -0.18
C LEU A 128 -4.33 -1.74 -0.11
N HIS A 129 -4.80 -2.39 -1.17
CA HIS A 129 -6.18 -2.88 -1.26
C HIS A 129 -6.35 -4.32 -0.78
N ALA A 130 -5.28 -5.08 -0.66
CA ALA A 130 -5.31 -6.44 -0.14
C ALA A 130 -5.67 -6.49 1.34
#